data_2bf225f1c1bbf2762c87805fe3a64d0c
#
_entry.id   2bf225f1c1bbf2762c87805fe3a64d0c
#
_cell.length_a   1.000
_cell.length_b   1.000
_cell.length_c   1.000
_cell.angle_alpha   90.00
_cell.angle_beta   90.00
_cell.angle_gamma   90.00
#
_symmetry.space_group_name_H-M   'P 1'
#
loop_
_entity.id
_entity.type
_entity.pdbx_description
1 polymer ?
#
loop_
_entity_poly.entity_id
_entity_poly.type
_entity_poly.pdbx_seq_one_letter_code
_entity_poly.pdbx_strand_id
1 'polypeptide(L)'
;MSSWNHGRRCLVFIACAGLLLICAALSLSLGSRQVTLAEIIGGVTKNAGFTMGELVVHQRIPRTVFGLVAGCALAMSGTLMQAVTRNPLADPGILGVNTGAALAIVVGIAFFGIGSLVQYMAFALLGASVTAVFVYAVGSLGYGGATPVKLALAGTATSAALSSLVSLILLPRSTSMDAFRFWQSGGIGGATFGGIASIAPLIVIGAALGICAVGSLNALALGDDAAAGLGVKTARTRLLGAVAGVLLCGATTALAGPIGFIGLVAPHIVRLIAGPDLRYVLPLSAVAGASVLLLADTAGRVIGSPGEIEAGLVSAFVGAPILVFIAVRSKVRAL
;
A
#
# COMPACT_ATOMS: atom_id res chain seq x y z
N MET A 1 -7.84 -14.66 -26.80
CA MET A 1 -7.22 -14.88 -25.46
C MET A 1 -6.08 -15.88 -25.64
N SER A 2 -4.81 -15.42 -25.67
CA SER A 2 -3.68 -16.32 -25.82
C SER A 2 -3.58 -17.15 -24.54
N SER A 3 -3.73 -18.47 -24.66
CA SER A 3 -3.48 -19.42 -23.57
C SER A 3 -2.02 -19.28 -23.13
N TRP A 4 -1.82 -18.69 -21.96
CA TRP A 4 -0.49 -18.59 -21.38
C TRP A 4 0.01 -20.01 -21.08
N ASN A 5 1.03 -20.45 -21.83
CA ASN A 5 1.72 -21.70 -21.56
C ASN A 5 2.33 -21.65 -20.15
N HIS A 6 2.30 -22.78 -19.43
CA HIS A 6 2.86 -22.91 -18.07
C HIS A 6 4.30 -22.37 -18.00
N GLY A 7 5.13 -22.62 -19.02
CA GLY A 7 6.50 -22.11 -19.10
C GLY A 7 6.61 -20.58 -19.08
N ARG A 8 5.73 -19.86 -19.79
CA ARG A 8 5.73 -18.38 -19.77
C ARG A 8 5.34 -17.81 -18.41
N ARG A 9 4.43 -18.47 -17.70
CA ARG A 9 4.03 -18.10 -16.33
C ARG A 9 5.19 -18.23 -15.35
N CYS A 10 5.87 -19.38 -15.36
CA CYS A 10 7.06 -19.61 -14.54
C CYS A 10 8.17 -18.58 -14.85
N LEU A 11 8.40 -18.27 -16.12
CA LEU A 11 9.40 -17.28 -16.52
C LEU A 11 9.10 -15.89 -15.92
N VAL A 12 7.84 -15.44 -15.97
CA VAL A 12 7.45 -14.14 -15.39
C VAL A 12 7.60 -14.14 -13.88
N PHE A 13 7.23 -15.22 -13.18
CA PHE A 13 7.45 -15.31 -11.73
C PHE A 13 8.94 -15.26 -11.38
N ILE A 14 9.78 -16.00 -12.10
CA ILE A 14 11.25 -16.00 -11.90
C ILE A 14 11.83 -14.61 -12.20
N ALA A 15 11.40 -13.96 -13.28
CA ALA A 15 11.85 -12.61 -13.62
C ALA A 15 11.46 -11.57 -12.56
N CYS A 16 10.21 -11.62 -12.07
CA CYS A 16 9.75 -10.73 -10.99
C CYS A 16 10.50 -11.00 -9.68
N ALA A 17 10.73 -12.27 -9.32
CA ALA A 17 11.51 -12.62 -8.13
C ALA A 17 12.98 -12.16 -8.26
N GLY A 18 13.58 -12.35 -9.42
CA GLY A 18 14.94 -11.86 -9.71
C GLY A 18 15.03 -10.33 -9.61
N LEU A 19 14.05 -9.61 -10.17
CA LEU A 19 13.96 -8.16 -10.04
C LEU A 19 13.84 -7.73 -8.56
N LEU A 20 13.01 -8.41 -7.78
CA LEU A 20 12.85 -8.11 -6.35
C LEU A 20 14.16 -8.29 -5.58
N LEU A 21 14.91 -9.38 -5.85
CA LEU A 21 16.21 -9.61 -5.23
C LEU A 21 17.21 -8.50 -5.58
N ILE A 22 17.23 -8.06 -6.85
CA ILE A 22 18.04 -6.93 -7.30
C ILE A 22 17.63 -5.64 -6.54
N CYS A 23 16.34 -5.34 -6.45
CA CYS A 23 15.84 -4.17 -5.72
C CYS A 23 16.22 -4.22 -4.22
N ALA A 24 16.14 -5.39 -3.59
CA ALA A 24 16.55 -5.56 -2.20
C ALA A 24 18.07 -5.37 -2.02
N ALA A 25 18.89 -5.91 -2.91
CA ALA A 25 20.32 -5.71 -2.91
C ALA A 25 20.70 -4.21 -3.13
N LEU A 26 20.02 -3.53 -4.06
CA LEU A 26 20.19 -2.08 -4.28
C LEU A 26 19.76 -1.28 -3.04
N SER A 27 18.69 -1.67 -2.36
CA SER A 27 18.23 -1.01 -1.14
C SER A 27 19.24 -1.11 0.01
N LEU A 28 19.97 -2.21 0.12
CA LEU A 28 21.02 -2.39 1.12
C LEU A 28 22.31 -1.64 0.76
N SER A 29 22.67 -1.61 -0.53
CA SER A 29 23.93 -1.05 -1.02
C SER A 29 23.87 0.46 -1.26
N LEU A 30 22.80 0.98 -1.84
CA LEU A 30 22.67 2.40 -2.23
C LEU A 30 21.94 3.22 -1.17
N GLY A 31 22.30 4.50 -1.06
CA GLY A 31 21.65 5.46 -0.16
C GLY A 31 22.48 6.75 -0.04
N SER A 32 22.14 7.57 0.95
CA SER A 32 22.82 8.85 1.20
C SER A 32 24.33 8.70 1.50
N ARG A 33 24.74 7.54 2.04
CA ARG A 33 26.15 7.18 2.21
C ARG A 33 26.51 6.00 1.32
N GLN A 34 27.63 6.11 0.61
CA GLN A 34 28.21 4.99 -0.13
C GLN A 34 28.85 3.99 0.83
N VAL A 35 28.66 2.71 0.56
CA VAL A 35 29.20 1.58 1.34
C VAL A 35 29.92 0.62 0.41
N THR A 36 31.00 0.03 0.87
CA THR A 36 31.78 -0.97 0.15
C THR A 36 31.14 -2.35 0.28
N LEU A 37 31.51 -3.28 -0.61
CA LEU A 37 31.02 -4.67 -0.54
C LEU A 37 31.39 -5.36 0.79
N ALA A 38 32.58 -5.07 1.33
CA ALA A 38 33.02 -5.58 2.62
C ALA A 38 32.13 -5.08 3.77
N GLU A 39 31.75 -3.80 3.75
CA GLU A 39 30.82 -3.21 4.73
C GLU A 39 29.41 -3.77 4.60
N ILE A 40 28.96 -4.10 3.38
CA ILE A 40 27.65 -4.76 3.17
C ILE A 40 27.67 -6.15 3.82
N ILE A 41 28.69 -6.94 3.54
CA ILE A 41 28.83 -8.30 4.13
C ILE A 41 28.92 -8.19 5.65
N GLY A 42 29.77 -7.28 6.17
CA GLY A 42 29.95 -7.07 7.61
C GLY A 42 28.67 -6.61 8.30
N GLY A 43 27.93 -5.68 7.71
CA GLY A 43 26.66 -5.18 8.26
C GLY A 43 25.53 -6.21 8.30
N VAL A 44 25.58 -7.22 7.41
CA VAL A 44 24.61 -8.32 7.38
C VAL A 44 25.00 -9.46 8.32
N THR A 45 26.31 -9.75 8.46
CA THR A 45 26.79 -10.95 9.16
C THR A 45 27.21 -10.74 10.60
N LYS A 46 27.66 -9.52 10.97
CA LYS A 46 28.07 -9.20 12.33
C LYS A 46 26.88 -8.88 13.23
N ASN A 47 27.02 -9.24 14.51
CA ASN A 47 26.03 -8.91 15.55
C ASN A 47 26.47 -7.75 16.47
N ALA A 48 27.76 -7.38 16.45
CA ALA A 48 28.32 -6.30 17.23
C ALA A 48 29.68 -5.83 16.65
N GLY A 49 30.20 -4.71 17.15
CA GLY A 49 31.48 -4.18 16.71
C GLY A 49 31.50 -3.65 15.27
N PHE A 50 30.42 -3.03 14.87
CA PHE A 50 30.27 -2.47 13.50
C PHE A 50 31.20 -1.28 13.26
N THR A 51 31.83 -1.26 12.09
CA THR A 51 32.34 -0.01 11.52
C THR A 51 31.18 0.92 11.15
N MET A 52 31.46 2.20 10.87
CA MET A 52 30.40 3.15 10.50
C MET A 52 29.64 2.73 9.21
N GLY A 53 30.32 2.12 8.24
CA GLY A 53 29.68 1.62 7.04
C GLY A 53 28.81 0.40 7.30
N GLU A 54 29.30 -0.55 8.10
CA GLU A 54 28.55 -1.73 8.53
C GLU A 54 27.30 -1.36 9.34
N LEU A 55 27.39 -0.36 10.22
CA LEU A 55 26.25 0.14 10.99
C LEU A 55 25.17 0.72 10.08
N VAL A 56 25.55 1.48 9.07
CA VAL A 56 24.62 2.02 8.07
C VAL A 56 23.87 0.90 7.34
N VAL A 57 24.60 -0.14 6.92
CA VAL A 57 23.98 -1.31 6.28
C VAL A 57 23.03 -2.03 7.25
N HIS A 58 23.47 -2.24 8.48
CA HIS A 58 22.66 -2.88 9.53
C HIS A 58 21.33 -2.14 9.78
N GLN A 59 21.36 -0.80 9.78
CA GLN A 59 20.14 0.01 9.90
C GLN A 59 19.24 -0.04 8.64
N ARG A 60 19.81 -0.33 7.47
CA ARG A 60 19.02 -0.53 6.23
C ARG A 60 18.27 -1.85 6.18
N ILE A 61 18.64 -2.86 6.98
CA ILE A 61 18.00 -4.18 6.97
C ILE A 61 16.51 -4.07 7.35
N PRO A 62 16.11 -3.54 8.53
CA PRO A 62 14.71 -3.43 8.88
C PRO A 62 13.92 -2.54 7.88
N ARG A 63 14.55 -1.49 7.36
CA ARG A 63 13.98 -0.63 6.32
C ARG A 63 13.67 -1.41 5.03
N THR A 64 14.62 -2.22 4.55
CA THR A 64 14.44 -3.06 3.35
C THR A 64 13.38 -4.14 3.59
N VAL A 65 13.39 -4.81 4.73
CA VAL A 65 12.36 -5.80 5.11
C VAL A 65 10.99 -5.16 5.16
N PHE A 66 10.89 -3.99 5.77
CA PHE A 66 9.62 -3.27 5.80
C PHE A 66 9.17 -2.82 4.40
N GLY A 67 10.08 -2.35 3.55
CA GLY A 67 9.79 -2.01 2.16
C GLY A 67 9.23 -3.19 1.35
N LEU A 68 9.77 -4.40 1.57
CA LEU A 68 9.23 -5.63 1.01
C LEU A 68 7.80 -5.89 1.48
N VAL A 69 7.58 -5.90 2.79
CA VAL A 69 6.29 -6.18 3.41
C VAL A 69 5.24 -5.13 3.04
N ALA A 70 5.59 -3.85 3.16
CA ALA A 70 4.72 -2.72 2.86
C ALA A 70 4.34 -2.65 1.38
N GLY A 71 5.32 -2.81 0.49
CA GLY A 71 5.08 -2.80 -0.96
C GLY A 71 4.20 -3.96 -1.40
N CYS A 72 4.42 -5.18 -0.87
CA CYS A 72 3.54 -6.33 -1.06
C CYS A 72 2.11 -6.01 -0.60
N ALA A 73 1.95 -5.51 0.63
CA ALA A 73 0.66 -5.25 1.23
C ALA A 73 -0.13 -4.16 0.47
N LEU A 74 0.52 -3.05 0.13
CA LEU A 74 -0.12 -1.95 -0.63
C LEU A 74 -0.56 -2.40 -2.03
N ALA A 75 0.28 -3.15 -2.74
CA ALA A 75 -0.07 -3.65 -4.07
C ALA A 75 -1.20 -4.71 -4.04
N MET A 76 -1.17 -5.61 -3.06
CA MET A 76 -2.29 -6.54 -2.83
C MET A 76 -3.57 -5.80 -2.48
N SER A 77 -3.50 -4.82 -1.58
CA SER A 77 -4.63 -3.97 -1.20
C SER A 77 -5.23 -3.27 -2.41
N GLY A 78 -4.41 -2.62 -3.24
CA GLY A 78 -4.86 -1.99 -4.48
C GLY A 78 -5.50 -2.98 -5.44
N THR A 79 -4.89 -4.16 -5.64
CA THR A 79 -5.45 -5.24 -6.48
C THR A 79 -6.84 -5.64 -6.03
N LEU A 80 -7.05 -5.82 -4.72
CA LEU A 80 -8.33 -6.19 -4.13
C LEU A 80 -9.37 -5.08 -4.28
N MET A 81 -8.98 -3.80 -4.03
CA MET A 81 -9.89 -2.66 -4.20
C MET A 81 -10.34 -2.51 -5.65
N GLN A 82 -9.43 -2.67 -6.61
CA GLN A 82 -9.76 -2.65 -8.03
C GLN A 82 -10.72 -3.78 -8.42
N ALA A 83 -10.55 -4.98 -7.84
CA ALA A 83 -11.46 -6.09 -8.08
C ALA A 83 -12.84 -5.88 -7.45
N VAL A 84 -12.90 -5.42 -6.19
CA VAL A 84 -14.16 -5.13 -5.45
C VAL A 84 -14.98 -4.05 -6.15
N THR A 85 -14.32 -2.98 -6.59
CA THR A 85 -14.97 -1.84 -7.22
C THR A 85 -15.13 -1.99 -8.74
N ARG A 86 -14.55 -3.02 -9.33
CA ARG A 86 -14.47 -3.21 -10.80
C ARG A 86 -13.95 -1.95 -11.51
N ASN A 87 -13.04 -1.27 -10.86
CA ASN A 87 -12.44 -0.05 -11.37
C ASN A 87 -10.90 -0.17 -11.31
N PRO A 88 -10.19 -0.14 -12.44
CA PRO A 88 -8.74 -0.28 -12.47
C PRO A 88 -7.98 0.89 -11.80
N LEU A 89 -8.67 2.00 -11.52
CA LEU A 89 -8.15 3.19 -10.86
C LEU A 89 -8.51 3.24 -9.37
N ALA A 90 -9.11 2.18 -8.81
CA ALA A 90 -9.46 2.14 -7.41
C ALA A 90 -8.21 1.93 -6.53
N ASP A 91 -8.17 2.69 -5.45
CA ASP A 91 -7.14 2.66 -4.42
C ASP A 91 -7.82 2.46 -3.05
N PRO A 92 -7.16 1.85 -2.06
CA PRO A 92 -7.72 1.75 -0.70
C PRO A 92 -8.14 3.09 -0.08
N GLY A 93 -7.51 4.19 -0.51
CA GLY A 93 -7.90 5.55 -0.14
C GLY A 93 -9.34 5.91 -0.49
N ILE A 94 -9.94 5.24 -1.49
CA ILE A 94 -11.37 5.43 -1.84
C ILE A 94 -12.30 5.14 -0.64
N LEU A 95 -11.91 4.24 0.26
CA LEU A 95 -12.66 3.99 1.51
C LEU A 95 -12.26 4.94 2.65
N GLY A 96 -11.50 5.99 2.37
CA GLY A 96 -11.10 6.98 3.36
C GLY A 96 -10.07 6.49 4.38
N VAL A 97 -9.42 5.35 4.14
CA VAL A 97 -8.45 4.73 5.06
C VAL A 97 -7.35 5.70 5.47
N ASN A 98 -6.72 6.36 4.50
CA ASN A 98 -5.61 7.27 4.74
C ASN A 98 -6.07 8.57 5.45
N THR A 99 -7.21 9.13 5.08
CA THR A 99 -7.75 10.35 5.71
C THR A 99 -8.29 10.09 7.10
N GLY A 100 -8.87 8.90 7.33
CA GLY A 100 -9.29 8.46 8.66
C GLY A 100 -8.10 8.25 9.59
N ALA A 101 -7.03 7.61 9.11
CA ALA A 101 -5.79 7.49 9.85
C ALA A 101 -5.20 8.86 10.17
N ALA A 102 -5.16 9.77 9.19
CA ALA A 102 -4.66 11.14 9.36
C ALA A 102 -5.43 11.90 10.43
N LEU A 103 -6.77 11.87 10.40
CA LEU A 103 -7.58 12.53 11.42
C LEU A 103 -7.32 11.96 12.82
N ALA A 104 -7.28 10.63 12.96
CA ALA A 104 -7.03 10.01 14.25
C ALA A 104 -5.64 10.35 14.82
N ILE A 105 -4.61 10.39 13.97
CA ILE A 105 -3.26 10.84 14.35
C ILE A 105 -3.30 12.30 14.81
N VAL A 106 -3.94 13.17 14.06
CA VAL A 106 -4.03 14.60 14.42
C VAL A 106 -4.76 14.80 15.75
N VAL A 107 -5.85 14.07 15.96
CA VAL A 107 -6.58 14.07 17.24
C VAL A 107 -5.67 13.55 18.36
N GLY A 108 -4.95 12.46 18.11
CA GLY A 108 -3.99 11.89 19.06
C GLY A 108 -2.88 12.87 19.45
N ILE A 109 -2.25 13.51 18.48
CA ILE A 109 -1.19 14.51 18.73
C ILE A 109 -1.79 15.74 19.47
N ALA A 110 -2.89 16.27 19.00
CA ALA A 110 -3.44 17.56 19.45
C ALA A 110 -4.10 17.51 20.84
N PHE A 111 -4.72 16.39 21.20
CA PHE A 111 -5.55 16.26 22.40
C PHE A 111 -5.05 15.23 23.40
N PHE A 112 -4.30 14.22 22.95
CA PHE A 112 -3.80 13.13 23.80
C PHE A 112 -2.29 13.15 23.96
N GLY A 113 -1.56 14.03 23.24
CA GLY A 113 -0.10 14.18 23.34
C GLY A 113 0.66 12.91 22.93
N ILE A 114 0.13 12.14 21.98
CA ILE A 114 0.82 10.93 21.53
C ILE A 114 2.17 11.29 20.90
N GLY A 115 3.21 10.49 21.16
CA GLY A 115 4.56 10.72 20.66
C GLY A 115 5.34 9.44 20.36
N SER A 116 4.80 8.26 20.72
CA SER A 116 5.45 6.99 20.43
C SER A 116 4.92 6.34 19.15
N LEU A 117 5.78 5.56 18.46
CA LEU A 117 5.42 4.82 17.26
C LEU A 117 4.17 3.94 17.47
N VAL A 118 4.11 3.24 18.61
CA VAL A 118 2.99 2.35 18.94
C VAL A 118 1.68 3.12 19.07
N GLN A 119 1.72 4.31 19.68
CA GLN A 119 0.55 5.19 19.77
C GLN A 119 0.11 5.69 18.39
N TYR A 120 1.04 6.14 17.55
CA TYR A 120 0.71 6.51 16.15
C TYR A 120 0.05 5.35 15.40
N MET A 121 0.61 4.15 15.53
CA MET A 121 0.05 2.94 14.90
C MET A 121 -1.37 2.63 15.39
N ALA A 122 -1.60 2.68 16.70
CA ALA A 122 -2.91 2.40 17.29
C ALA A 122 -3.97 3.40 16.81
N PHE A 123 -3.65 4.71 16.86
CA PHE A 123 -4.56 5.75 16.39
C PHE A 123 -4.82 5.67 14.88
N ALA A 124 -3.78 5.45 14.07
CA ALA A 124 -3.92 5.31 12.62
C ALA A 124 -4.81 4.12 12.24
N LEU A 125 -4.59 2.95 12.84
CA LEU A 125 -5.40 1.76 12.62
C LEU A 125 -6.86 1.98 13.04
N LEU A 126 -7.08 2.61 14.19
CA LEU A 126 -8.42 2.94 14.67
C LEU A 126 -9.13 3.88 13.69
N GLY A 127 -8.48 4.98 13.29
CA GLY A 127 -9.04 5.94 12.36
C GLY A 127 -9.32 5.35 10.98
N ALA A 128 -8.38 4.57 10.45
CA ALA A 128 -8.55 3.85 9.19
C ALA A 128 -9.75 2.90 9.23
N SER A 129 -9.85 2.10 10.29
CA SER A 129 -10.92 1.10 10.46
C SER A 129 -12.29 1.74 10.64
N VAL A 130 -12.40 2.72 11.51
CA VAL A 130 -13.67 3.45 11.76
C VAL A 130 -14.15 4.11 10.48
N THR A 131 -13.25 4.78 9.74
CA THR A 131 -13.61 5.47 8.50
C THR A 131 -14.02 4.46 7.41
N ALA A 132 -13.29 3.36 7.25
CA ALA A 132 -13.64 2.35 6.26
C ALA A 132 -15.01 1.70 6.56
N VAL A 133 -15.30 1.39 7.83
CA VAL A 133 -16.62 0.89 8.26
C VAL A 133 -17.71 1.93 7.99
N PHE A 134 -17.48 3.19 8.33
CA PHE A 134 -18.42 4.28 8.09
C PHE A 134 -18.72 4.44 6.59
N VAL A 135 -17.69 4.53 5.76
CA VAL A 135 -17.84 4.66 4.29
C VAL A 135 -18.57 3.47 3.71
N TYR A 136 -18.24 2.25 4.16
CA TYR A 136 -18.92 1.04 3.70
C TYR A 136 -20.39 1.01 4.14
N ALA A 137 -20.68 1.40 5.37
CA ALA A 137 -22.04 1.49 5.90
C ALA A 137 -22.87 2.50 5.08
N VAL A 138 -22.37 3.73 4.91
CA VAL A 138 -23.04 4.77 4.13
C VAL A 138 -23.22 4.35 2.67
N GLY A 139 -22.18 3.79 2.05
CA GLY A 139 -22.23 3.31 0.66
C GLY A 139 -23.16 2.10 0.46
N SER A 140 -23.53 1.42 1.54
CA SER A 140 -24.48 0.28 1.52
C SER A 140 -25.93 0.68 1.70
N LEU A 141 -26.22 1.94 2.05
CA LEU A 141 -27.57 2.42 2.29
C LEU A 141 -28.40 2.47 0.99
N GLY A 142 -29.71 2.23 1.12
CA GLY A 142 -30.68 2.30 0.02
C GLY A 142 -30.65 1.09 -0.91
N TYR A 143 -31.35 1.23 -2.01
CA TYR A 143 -31.59 0.13 -2.97
C TYR A 143 -30.29 -0.31 -3.65
N GLY A 144 -30.09 -1.61 -3.80
CA GLY A 144 -28.93 -2.20 -4.51
C GLY A 144 -27.66 -2.38 -3.64
N GLY A 145 -27.70 -2.02 -2.35
CA GLY A 145 -26.56 -2.23 -1.43
C GLY A 145 -25.29 -1.46 -1.81
N ALA A 146 -24.12 -1.97 -1.41
CA ALA A 146 -22.82 -1.38 -1.66
C ALA A 146 -22.39 -1.54 -3.12
N THR A 147 -22.73 -0.58 -3.97
CA THR A 147 -22.24 -0.53 -5.35
C THR A 147 -20.89 0.21 -5.43
N PRO A 148 -20.06 -0.07 -6.45
CA PRO A 148 -18.77 0.62 -6.64
C PRO A 148 -18.88 2.14 -6.65
N VAL A 149 -19.90 2.67 -7.32
CA VAL A 149 -20.13 4.13 -7.43
C VAL A 149 -20.51 4.73 -6.08
N LYS A 150 -21.40 4.07 -5.32
CA LYS A 150 -21.79 4.53 -3.98
C LYS A 150 -20.61 4.54 -3.02
N LEU A 151 -19.77 3.50 -3.04
CA LEU A 151 -18.57 3.44 -2.20
C LEU A 151 -17.58 4.56 -2.56
N ALA A 152 -17.36 4.81 -3.85
CA ALA A 152 -16.49 5.89 -4.29
C ALA A 152 -17.02 7.28 -3.89
N LEU A 153 -18.32 7.55 -4.07
CA LEU A 153 -18.93 8.82 -3.68
C LEU A 153 -18.93 9.01 -2.16
N ALA A 154 -19.32 7.99 -1.39
CA ALA A 154 -19.29 8.05 0.08
C ALA A 154 -17.87 8.28 0.60
N GLY A 155 -16.89 7.57 0.04
CA GLY A 155 -15.49 7.69 0.44
C GLY A 155 -14.88 9.04 0.09
N THR A 156 -15.12 9.58 -1.11
CA THR A 156 -14.60 10.90 -1.49
C THR A 156 -15.22 12.02 -0.66
N ALA A 157 -16.54 11.98 -0.43
CA ALA A 157 -17.22 12.94 0.43
C ALA A 157 -16.71 12.88 1.88
N THR A 158 -16.59 11.66 2.42
CA THR A 158 -16.03 11.44 3.77
C THR A 158 -14.59 11.94 3.86
N SER A 159 -13.74 11.61 2.87
CA SER A 159 -12.35 12.07 2.85
C SER A 159 -12.23 13.59 2.80
N ALA A 160 -13.08 14.27 2.04
CA ALA A 160 -13.11 15.73 2.01
C ALA A 160 -13.50 16.32 3.38
N ALA A 161 -14.53 15.77 4.02
CA ALA A 161 -14.96 16.21 5.36
C ALA A 161 -13.85 15.96 6.42
N LEU A 162 -13.24 14.78 6.43
CA LEU A 162 -12.16 14.44 7.37
C LEU A 162 -10.92 15.30 7.14
N SER A 163 -10.56 15.60 5.88
CA SER A 163 -9.44 16.50 5.56
C SER A 163 -9.70 17.93 6.04
N SER A 164 -10.94 18.39 5.97
CA SER A 164 -11.33 19.70 6.53
C SER A 164 -11.20 19.72 8.05
N LEU A 165 -11.58 18.63 8.74
CA LEU A 165 -11.40 18.51 10.19
C LEU A 165 -9.90 18.44 10.58
N VAL A 166 -9.07 17.74 9.81
CA VAL A 166 -7.61 17.75 9.99
C VAL A 166 -7.07 19.17 9.92
N SER A 167 -7.46 19.93 8.89
CA SER A 167 -7.02 21.31 8.73
C SER A 167 -7.51 22.19 9.87
N LEU A 168 -8.77 22.06 10.29
CA LEU A 168 -9.36 22.81 11.40
C LEU A 168 -8.58 22.61 12.72
N ILE A 169 -8.17 21.36 13.02
CA ILE A 169 -7.44 21.04 14.25
C ILE A 169 -5.99 21.54 14.17
N LEU A 170 -5.34 21.40 13.01
CA LEU A 170 -3.92 21.74 12.85
C LEU A 170 -3.65 23.24 12.71
N LEU A 171 -4.56 24.01 12.09
CA LEU A 171 -4.34 25.42 11.76
C LEU A 171 -3.90 26.26 12.97
N PRO A 172 -4.52 26.11 14.15
CA PRO A 172 -4.11 26.87 15.35
C PRO A 172 -2.95 26.23 16.13
N ARG A 173 -2.35 25.12 15.68
CA ARG A 173 -1.37 24.30 16.44
C ARG A 173 -0.11 24.02 15.63
N SER A 174 0.84 24.95 15.63
CA SER A 174 2.10 24.82 14.85
C SER A 174 2.93 23.58 15.23
N THR A 175 3.06 23.27 16.51
CA THR A 175 3.83 22.09 16.99
C THR A 175 3.21 20.76 16.55
N SER A 176 1.89 20.67 16.58
CA SER A 176 1.16 19.49 16.07
C SER A 176 1.26 19.37 14.56
N MET A 177 1.34 20.49 13.85
CA MET A 177 1.52 20.54 12.40
C MET A 177 2.86 19.92 11.98
N ASP A 178 3.96 20.22 12.66
CA ASP A 178 5.28 19.70 12.31
C ASP A 178 5.37 18.18 12.54
N ALA A 179 4.86 17.69 13.66
CA ALA A 179 4.80 16.27 13.96
C ALA A 179 3.93 15.50 12.93
N PHE A 180 2.81 16.08 12.54
CA PHE A 180 1.90 15.50 11.55
C PHE A 180 2.51 15.50 10.15
N ARG A 181 3.19 16.57 9.73
CA ARG A 181 3.84 16.65 8.41
C ARG A 181 4.86 15.54 8.21
N PHE A 182 5.64 15.24 9.25
CA PHE A 182 6.62 14.14 9.21
C PHE A 182 5.94 12.80 8.97
N TRP A 183 4.84 12.50 9.69
CA TRP A 183 4.07 11.27 9.46
C TRP A 183 3.38 11.26 8.09
N GLN A 184 2.82 12.40 7.66
CA GLN A 184 2.09 12.52 6.39
C GLN A 184 2.97 12.36 5.15
N SER A 185 4.27 12.63 5.23
CA SER A 185 5.19 12.48 4.10
C SER A 185 5.29 11.04 3.61
N GLY A 186 5.00 10.09 4.47
CA GLY A 186 4.94 8.66 4.16
C GLY A 186 6.30 8.07 3.79
N GLY A 187 6.90 7.31 4.69
CA GLY A 187 8.22 6.75 4.47
C GLY A 187 8.48 5.46 5.22
N ILE A 188 9.48 4.74 4.79
CA ILE A 188 9.90 3.48 5.41
C ILE A 188 11.18 3.61 6.24
N GLY A 189 11.75 4.84 6.32
CA GLY A 189 13.02 5.11 6.98
C GLY A 189 13.07 4.82 8.48
N GLY A 190 11.95 5.04 9.18
CA GLY A 190 11.81 4.79 10.62
C GLY A 190 11.44 3.34 11.01
N ALA A 191 11.50 2.39 10.08
CA ALA A 191 11.08 1.02 10.33
C ALA A 191 12.02 0.29 11.31
N THR A 192 11.42 -0.42 12.26
CA THR A 192 12.08 -1.31 13.19
C THR A 192 11.47 -2.71 13.11
N PHE A 193 12.22 -3.75 13.48
CA PHE A 193 11.67 -5.11 13.54
C PHE A 193 10.48 -5.23 14.50
N GLY A 194 10.50 -4.50 15.62
CA GLY A 194 9.39 -4.44 16.56
C GLY A 194 8.13 -3.83 15.94
N GLY A 195 8.28 -2.74 15.20
CA GLY A 195 7.18 -2.13 14.44
C GLY A 195 6.62 -3.07 13.38
N ILE A 196 7.49 -3.74 12.61
CA ILE A 196 7.07 -4.72 11.60
C ILE A 196 6.30 -5.89 12.24
N ALA A 197 6.83 -6.43 13.36
CA ALA A 197 6.17 -7.52 14.08
C ALA A 197 4.78 -7.13 14.60
N SER A 198 4.59 -5.87 15.02
CA SER A 198 3.31 -5.37 15.52
C SER A 198 2.21 -5.34 14.46
N ILE A 199 2.56 -5.06 13.20
CA ILE A 199 1.59 -5.02 12.09
C ILE A 199 1.49 -6.35 11.34
N ALA A 200 2.45 -7.25 11.49
CA ALA A 200 2.51 -8.52 10.75
C ALA A 200 1.25 -9.36 10.86
N PRO A 201 0.59 -9.51 12.04
CA PRO A 201 -0.66 -10.26 12.13
C PRO A 201 -1.77 -9.71 11.23
N LEU A 202 -1.90 -8.39 11.15
CA LEU A 202 -2.93 -7.73 10.31
C LEU A 202 -2.63 -7.94 8.83
N ILE A 203 -1.36 -7.86 8.44
CA ILE A 203 -0.93 -8.11 7.06
C ILE A 203 -1.18 -9.58 6.68
N VAL A 204 -0.83 -10.53 7.54
CA VAL A 204 -1.07 -11.96 7.31
C VAL A 204 -2.56 -12.26 7.17
N ILE A 205 -3.39 -11.74 8.08
CA ILE A 205 -4.84 -11.92 8.03
C ILE A 205 -5.40 -11.28 6.74
N GLY A 206 -5.01 -10.04 6.42
CA GLY A 206 -5.44 -9.36 5.20
C GLY A 206 -5.04 -10.11 3.93
N ALA A 207 -3.81 -10.61 3.87
CA ALA A 207 -3.33 -11.41 2.74
C ALA A 207 -4.11 -12.74 2.61
N ALA A 208 -4.32 -13.45 3.72
CA ALA A 208 -5.08 -14.69 3.74
C ALA A 208 -6.52 -14.49 3.27
N LEU A 209 -7.22 -13.47 3.79
CA LEU A 209 -8.57 -13.11 3.35
C LEU A 209 -8.60 -12.74 1.87
N GLY A 210 -7.61 -11.97 1.39
CA GLY A 210 -7.49 -11.59 0.00
C GLY A 210 -7.31 -12.80 -0.92
N ILE A 211 -6.43 -13.73 -0.56
CA ILE A 211 -6.19 -14.98 -1.31
C ILE A 211 -7.46 -15.84 -1.34
N CYS A 212 -8.14 -15.99 -0.21
CA CYS A 212 -9.41 -16.74 -0.14
C CYS A 212 -10.52 -16.12 -1.02
N ALA A 213 -10.50 -14.80 -1.19
CA ALA A 213 -11.49 -14.09 -1.99
C ALA A 213 -11.23 -14.14 -3.52
N VAL A 214 -10.04 -14.54 -3.97
CA VAL A 214 -9.60 -14.48 -5.38
C VAL A 214 -10.61 -15.14 -6.33
N GLY A 215 -11.07 -16.35 -6.02
CA GLY A 215 -12.00 -17.09 -6.86
C GLY A 215 -13.33 -16.37 -7.05
N SER A 216 -13.90 -15.88 -5.96
CA SER A 216 -15.18 -15.15 -5.94
C SER A 216 -15.05 -13.75 -6.58
N LEU A 217 -13.90 -13.09 -6.41
CA LEU A 217 -13.62 -11.80 -7.05
C LEU A 217 -13.42 -11.94 -8.56
N ASN A 218 -12.81 -13.02 -9.04
CA ASN A 218 -12.75 -13.32 -10.48
C ASN A 218 -14.15 -13.53 -11.09
N ALA A 219 -15.04 -14.23 -10.37
CA ALA A 219 -16.43 -14.37 -10.81
C ALA A 219 -17.17 -13.01 -10.83
N LEU A 220 -16.90 -12.16 -9.81
CA LEU A 220 -17.49 -10.82 -9.73
C LEU A 220 -17.09 -9.92 -10.90
N ALA A 221 -15.95 -10.17 -11.52
CA ALA A 221 -15.50 -9.45 -12.72
C ALA A 221 -16.43 -9.68 -13.94
N LEU A 222 -17.20 -10.79 -13.97
CA LEU A 222 -18.18 -11.09 -15.02
C LEU A 222 -19.51 -10.30 -14.88
N GLY A 223 -19.69 -9.57 -13.78
CA GLY A 223 -20.91 -8.86 -13.43
C GLY A 223 -21.64 -9.52 -12.26
N ASP A 224 -22.50 -8.74 -11.59
CA ASP A 224 -23.18 -9.19 -10.37
C ASP A 224 -24.15 -10.34 -10.63
N ASP A 225 -24.93 -10.22 -11.71
CA ASP A 225 -25.93 -11.24 -12.08
C ASP A 225 -25.25 -12.54 -12.51
N ALA A 226 -24.19 -12.46 -13.30
CA ALA A 226 -23.42 -13.62 -13.72
C ALA A 226 -22.73 -14.29 -12.52
N ALA A 227 -22.15 -13.51 -11.61
CA ALA A 227 -21.54 -14.04 -10.38
C ALA A 227 -22.58 -14.71 -9.47
N ALA A 228 -23.77 -14.11 -9.32
CA ALA A 228 -24.87 -14.68 -8.56
C ALA A 228 -25.37 -15.99 -9.20
N GLY A 229 -25.49 -16.05 -10.53
CA GLY A 229 -25.83 -17.28 -11.27
C GLY A 229 -24.80 -18.41 -11.06
N LEU A 230 -23.55 -18.07 -10.80
CA LEU A 230 -22.48 -19.01 -10.40
C LEU A 230 -22.48 -19.37 -8.91
N GLY A 231 -23.48 -18.90 -8.13
CA GLY A 231 -23.61 -19.19 -6.70
C GLY A 231 -22.76 -18.30 -5.80
N VAL A 232 -22.13 -17.23 -6.33
CA VAL A 232 -21.29 -16.32 -5.55
C VAL A 232 -22.16 -15.30 -4.80
N LYS A 233 -21.99 -15.20 -3.48
CA LYS A 233 -22.64 -14.19 -2.65
C LYS A 233 -21.91 -12.85 -2.82
N THR A 234 -22.34 -12.02 -3.79
CA THR A 234 -21.64 -10.79 -4.23
C THR A 234 -21.34 -9.82 -3.11
N ALA A 235 -22.30 -9.55 -2.21
CA ALA A 235 -22.13 -8.67 -1.06
C ALA A 235 -21.05 -9.18 -0.09
N ARG A 236 -21.04 -10.48 0.22
CA ARG A 236 -20.02 -11.09 1.09
C ARG A 236 -18.65 -11.05 0.46
N THR A 237 -18.55 -11.29 -0.85
CA THR A 237 -17.28 -11.24 -1.60
C THR A 237 -16.71 -9.83 -1.60
N ARG A 238 -17.53 -8.81 -1.83
CA ARG A 238 -17.10 -7.41 -1.74
C ARG A 238 -16.65 -7.04 -0.35
N LEU A 239 -17.40 -7.44 0.69
CA LEU A 239 -17.03 -7.18 2.07
C LEU A 239 -15.67 -7.82 2.41
N LEU A 240 -15.47 -9.08 2.08
CA LEU A 240 -14.21 -9.79 2.33
C LEU A 240 -13.03 -9.13 1.61
N GLY A 241 -13.21 -8.78 0.33
CA GLY A 241 -12.17 -8.09 -0.44
C GLY A 241 -11.86 -6.69 0.10
N ALA A 242 -12.89 -5.95 0.52
CA ALA A 242 -12.72 -4.62 1.13
C ALA A 242 -12.01 -4.72 2.49
N VAL A 243 -12.43 -5.62 3.36
CA VAL A 243 -11.77 -5.85 4.67
C VAL A 243 -10.31 -6.25 4.48
N ALA A 244 -10.03 -7.18 3.58
CA ALA A 244 -8.66 -7.58 3.26
C ALA A 244 -7.82 -6.38 2.79
N GLY A 245 -8.33 -5.58 1.87
CA GLY A 245 -7.63 -4.39 1.38
C GLY A 245 -7.42 -3.33 2.47
N VAL A 246 -8.41 -3.08 3.32
CA VAL A 246 -8.30 -2.13 4.44
C VAL A 246 -7.28 -2.59 5.47
N LEU A 247 -7.25 -3.88 5.81
CA LEU A 247 -6.25 -4.43 6.74
C LEU A 247 -4.83 -4.26 6.20
N LEU A 248 -4.61 -4.60 4.94
CA LEU A 248 -3.30 -4.48 4.29
C LEU A 248 -2.82 -3.03 4.20
N CYS A 249 -3.69 -2.13 3.72
CA CYS A 249 -3.37 -0.71 3.61
C CYS A 249 -3.24 -0.05 4.99
N GLY A 250 -4.21 -0.26 5.89
CA GLY A 250 -4.24 0.36 7.20
C GLY A 250 -3.05 -0.04 8.07
N ALA A 251 -2.67 -1.33 8.07
CA ALA A 251 -1.49 -1.80 8.77
C ALA A 251 -0.20 -1.13 8.25
N THR A 252 -0.07 -1.00 6.93
CA THR A 252 1.07 -0.34 6.30
C THR A 252 1.09 1.16 6.62
N THR A 253 -0.05 1.83 6.45
CA THR A 253 -0.20 3.28 6.72
C THR A 253 0.05 3.60 8.20
N ALA A 254 -0.32 2.71 9.10
CA ALA A 254 -0.08 2.89 10.54
C ALA A 254 1.41 3.00 10.90
N LEU A 255 2.28 2.26 10.21
CA LEU A 255 3.72 2.25 10.46
C LEU A 255 4.48 3.25 9.56
N ALA A 256 4.09 3.36 8.31
CA ALA A 256 4.80 4.14 7.28
C ALA A 256 4.21 5.53 7.02
N GLY A 257 3.02 5.84 7.55
CA GLY A 257 2.21 6.93 7.00
C GLY A 257 1.60 6.56 5.63
N PRO A 258 0.90 7.50 5.00
CA PRO A 258 0.24 7.26 3.73
C PRO A 258 1.25 7.16 2.58
N ILE A 259 1.30 6.01 1.91
CA ILE A 259 2.07 5.80 0.68
C ILE A 259 1.09 5.52 -0.45
N GLY A 260 1.02 6.42 -1.43
CA GLY A 260 0.13 6.31 -2.58
C GLY A 260 0.77 5.63 -3.79
N PHE A 261 -0.05 5.40 -4.82
CA PHE A 261 0.31 4.93 -6.15
C PHE A 261 0.83 3.50 -6.28
N ILE A 262 1.44 2.90 -5.26
CA ILE A 262 1.94 1.51 -5.31
C ILE A 262 0.79 0.54 -5.64
N GLY A 263 -0.35 0.70 -4.95
CA GLY A 263 -1.56 -0.11 -5.17
C GLY A 263 -2.25 0.13 -6.51
N LEU A 264 -1.93 1.21 -7.20
CA LEU A 264 -2.47 1.52 -8.54
C LEU A 264 -1.55 1.02 -9.65
N VAL A 265 -0.27 1.34 -9.56
CA VAL A 265 0.72 1.11 -10.62
C VAL A 265 1.08 -0.38 -10.73
N ALA A 266 1.39 -1.03 -9.60
CA ALA A 266 1.85 -2.43 -9.61
C ALA A 266 0.81 -3.39 -10.22
N PRO A 267 -0.47 -3.40 -9.80
CA PRO A 267 -1.47 -4.28 -10.41
C PRO A 267 -1.72 -3.97 -11.88
N HIS A 268 -1.61 -2.71 -12.28
CA HIS A 268 -1.82 -2.31 -13.66
C HIS A 268 -0.73 -2.89 -14.57
N ILE A 269 0.55 -2.71 -14.21
CA ILE A 269 1.69 -3.29 -14.93
C ILE A 269 1.55 -4.80 -15.03
N VAL A 270 1.20 -5.46 -13.93
CA VAL A 270 1.04 -6.92 -13.88
C VAL A 270 -0.07 -7.40 -14.80
N ARG A 271 -1.22 -6.71 -14.84
CA ARG A 271 -2.32 -7.08 -15.77
C ARG A 271 -1.92 -6.98 -17.23
N LEU A 272 -1.09 -6.03 -17.60
CA LEU A 272 -0.58 -5.92 -18.97
C LEU A 272 0.30 -7.13 -19.36
N ILE A 273 0.99 -7.72 -18.39
CA ILE A 273 1.90 -8.84 -18.58
C ILE A 273 1.18 -10.18 -18.39
N ALA A 274 0.43 -10.34 -17.30
CA ALA A 274 -0.15 -11.62 -16.84
C ALA A 274 -1.64 -11.80 -17.17
N GLY A 275 -2.29 -10.78 -17.73
CA GLY A 275 -3.74 -10.79 -17.97
C GLY A 275 -4.56 -10.48 -16.71
N PRO A 276 -5.90 -10.59 -16.76
CA PRO A 276 -6.79 -10.10 -15.72
C PRO A 276 -7.05 -11.08 -14.56
N ASP A 277 -6.62 -12.33 -14.66
CA ASP A 277 -6.91 -13.36 -13.64
C ASP A 277 -6.21 -13.06 -12.32
N LEU A 278 -6.98 -12.82 -11.27
CA LEU A 278 -6.50 -12.47 -9.93
C LEU A 278 -5.62 -13.55 -9.29
N ARG A 279 -5.71 -14.81 -9.72
CA ARG A 279 -4.82 -15.90 -9.25
C ARG A 279 -3.36 -15.61 -9.54
N TYR A 280 -3.08 -14.85 -10.62
CA TYR A 280 -1.74 -14.45 -11.03
C TYR A 280 -1.48 -12.98 -10.70
N VAL A 281 -2.50 -12.12 -10.88
CA VAL A 281 -2.35 -10.68 -10.64
C VAL A 281 -2.05 -10.40 -9.18
N LEU A 282 -2.72 -11.04 -8.23
CA LEU A 282 -2.53 -10.75 -6.79
C LEU A 282 -1.10 -11.03 -6.32
N PRO A 283 -0.52 -12.24 -6.51
CA PRO A 283 0.85 -12.53 -6.06
C PRO A 283 1.91 -11.78 -6.87
N LEU A 284 1.75 -11.62 -8.18
CA LEU A 284 2.70 -10.86 -8.99
C LEU A 284 2.67 -9.37 -8.65
N SER A 285 1.50 -8.81 -8.33
CA SER A 285 1.38 -7.42 -7.86
C SER A 285 2.08 -7.22 -6.52
N ALA A 286 2.02 -8.20 -5.61
CA ALA A 286 2.75 -8.14 -4.36
C ALA A 286 4.27 -7.98 -4.61
N VAL A 287 4.84 -8.82 -5.46
CA VAL A 287 6.26 -8.77 -5.82
C VAL A 287 6.61 -7.46 -6.54
N ALA A 288 5.78 -7.04 -7.50
CA ALA A 288 5.98 -5.80 -8.24
C ALA A 288 5.90 -4.57 -7.32
N GLY A 289 4.92 -4.54 -6.40
CA GLY A 289 4.76 -3.44 -5.44
C GLY A 289 5.93 -3.33 -4.47
N ALA A 290 6.44 -4.45 -3.97
CA ALA A 290 7.65 -4.48 -3.17
C ALA A 290 8.86 -3.91 -3.95
N SER A 291 9.03 -4.32 -5.20
CA SER A 291 10.10 -3.81 -6.06
C SER A 291 9.97 -2.30 -6.31
N VAL A 292 8.77 -1.82 -6.63
CA VAL A 292 8.50 -0.39 -6.87
C VAL A 292 8.75 0.44 -5.61
N LEU A 293 8.30 -0.02 -4.44
CA LEU A 293 8.51 0.71 -3.19
C LEU A 293 9.98 0.77 -2.79
N LEU A 294 10.72 -0.34 -2.92
CA LEU A 294 12.16 -0.35 -2.66
C LEU A 294 12.94 0.55 -3.61
N LEU A 295 12.56 0.58 -4.90
CA LEU A 295 13.17 1.49 -5.86
C LEU A 295 12.86 2.95 -5.54
N ALA A 296 11.62 3.28 -5.19
CA ALA A 296 11.21 4.62 -4.78
C ALA A 296 11.99 5.09 -3.54
N ASP A 297 12.12 4.25 -2.53
CA ASP A 297 12.88 4.53 -1.33
C ASP A 297 14.39 4.70 -1.62
N THR A 298 14.96 3.80 -2.40
CA THR A 298 16.39 3.88 -2.77
C THR A 298 16.67 5.13 -3.60
N ALA A 299 15.80 5.46 -4.56
CA ALA A 299 15.92 6.68 -5.34
C ALA A 299 15.80 7.93 -4.45
N GLY A 300 14.87 7.96 -3.51
CA GLY A 300 14.71 9.07 -2.55
C GLY A 300 15.96 9.31 -1.70
N ARG A 301 16.62 8.25 -1.27
CA ARG A 301 17.89 8.33 -0.51
C ARG A 301 19.07 8.81 -1.35
N VAL A 302 19.13 8.41 -2.61
CA VAL A 302 20.23 8.82 -3.52
C VAL A 302 20.06 10.25 -4.00
N ILE A 303 18.86 10.61 -4.44
CA ILE A 303 18.56 11.95 -4.99
C ILE A 303 18.56 13.01 -3.88
N GLY A 304 18.05 12.66 -2.69
CA GLY A 304 17.95 13.57 -1.55
C GLY A 304 19.25 13.81 -0.79
N SER A 305 20.35 13.10 -1.13
CA SER A 305 21.62 13.18 -0.39
C SER A 305 22.13 14.62 -0.25
N PRO A 306 22.61 15.05 0.95
CA PRO A 306 22.83 14.25 2.19
C PRO A 306 21.57 13.98 3.03
N GLY A 307 20.44 14.61 2.72
CA GLY A 307 19.13 14.29 3.29
C GLY A 307 18.50 13.05 2.64
N GLU A 308 17.24 12.83 2.93
CA GLU A 308 16.45 11.76 2.33
C GLU A 308 15.09 12.31 1.87
N ILE A 309 14.64 11.89 0.68
CA ILE A 309 13.27 12.14 0.19
C ILE A 309 12.45 10.91 0.53
N GLU A 310 11.33 11.11 1.21
CA GLU A 310 10.46 10.01 1.64
C GLU A 310 9.88 9.23 0.46
N ALA A 311 9.78 7.91 0.61
CA ALA A 311 9.33 7.00 -0.45
C ALA A 311 7.91 7.34 -0.95
N GLY A 312 7.03 7.86 -0.07
CA GLY A 312 5.69 8.32 -0.42
C GLY A 312 5.69 9.47 -1.42
N LEU A 313 6.60 10.43 -1.26
CA LEU A 313 6.77 11.56 -2.19
C LEU A 313 7.30 11.09 -3.54
N VAL A 314 8.34 10.23 -3.54
CA VAL A 314 8.92 9.70 -4.78
C VAL A 314 7.89 8.84 -5.53
N SER A 315 7.14 7.98 -4.82
CA SER A 315 6.10 7.14 -5.43
C SER A 315 4.97 7.97 -6.04
N ALA A 316 4.60 9.09 -5.41
CA ALA A 316 3.60 10.02 -5.93
C ALA A 316 4.11 10.74 -7.18
N PHE A 317 5.36 11.22 -7.15
CA PHE A 317 5.95 11.97 -8.27
C PHE A 317 6.12 11.10 -9.53
N VAL A 318 6.45 9.82 -9.38
CA VAL A 318 6.57 8.87 -10.48
C VAL A 318 5.21 8.26 -10.84
N GLY A 319 4.40 7.94 -9.85
CA GLY A 319 3.13 7.23 -10.03
C GLY A 319 2.05 8.08 -10.69
N ALA A 320 1.99 9.39 -10.36
CA ALA A 320 0.97 10.27 -10.93
C ALA A 320 1.08 10.43 -12.47
N PRO A 321 2.25 10.68 -13.08
CA PRO A 321 2.39 10.69 -14.53
C PRO A 321 2.05 9.36 -15.19
N ILE A 322 2.46 8.24 -14.57
CA ILE A 322 2.12 6.89 -15.06
C ILE A 322 0.60 6.70 -15.05
N LEU A 323 -0.08 7.10 -13.98
CA LEU A 323 -1.54 6.98 -13.87
C LEU A 323 -2.25 7.82 -14.92
N VAL A 324 -1.81 9.07 -15.15
CA VAL A 324 -2.36 9.95 -16.21
C VAL A 324 -2.20 9.29 -17.59
N PHE A 325 -1.01 8.77 -17.88
CA PHE A 325 -0.75 8.06 -19.13
C PHE A 325 -1.67 6.84 -19.33
N ILE A 326 -1.84 6.04 -18.27
CA ILE A 326 -2.75 4.90 -18.27
C ILE A 326 -4.20 5.35 -18.50
N ALA A 327 -4.65 6.38 -17.79
CA ALA A 327 -6.03 6.88 -17.88
C ALA A 327 -6.35 7.41 -19.29
N VAL A 328 -5.42 8.10 -19.93
CA VAL A 328 -5.57 8.61 -21.31
C VAL A 328 -5.65 7.44 -22.30
N ARG A 329 -4.80 6.41 -22.16
CA ARG A 329 -4.81 5.27 -23.06
C ARG A 329 -5.97 4.29 -22.83
N SER A 330 -6.47 4.16 -21.59
CA SER A 330 -7.58 3.25 -21.29
C SER A 330 -8.93 3.73 -21.85
N LYS A 331 -9.12 5.03 -22.06
CA LYS A 331 -10.31 5.58 -22.75
C LYS A 331 -10.50 5.02 -24.17
N VAL A 332 -9.49 4.47 -24.80
CA VAL A 332 -9.55 3.90 -26.15
C VAL A 332 -10.09 2.45 -26.15
N ARG A 333 -10.21 1.77 -25.00
CA ARG A 333 -10.65 0.36 -24.90
C ARG A 333 -11.97 0.13 -24.14
N ALA A 334 -12.63 1.17 -23.69
CA ALA A 334 -13.88 1.09 -22.90
C ALA A 334 -15.14 1.44 -23.73
N LEU A 335 -15.04 1.34 -25.06
CA LEU A 335 -16.17 1.44 -26.01
C LEU A 335 -16.41 0.10 -26.70
#